data_c05d7da8dbd6ba6c34580f4fbc15778b
#
_entry.id   c05d7da8dbd6ba6c34580f4fbc15778b
#
_cell.length_a   1.000
_cell.length_b   1.000
_cell.length_c   1.000
_cell.angle_alpha   90.00
_cell.angle_beta   90.00
_cell.angle_gamma   90.00
#
_symmetry.space_group_name_H-M   'P 1'
#
loop_
_entity.id
_entity.type
_entity.pdbx_description
1 polymer ?
#
loop_
_entity_poly.entity_id
_entity_poly.type
_entity_poly.pdbx_seq_one_letter_code
_entity_poly.pdbx_strand_id
1 'polypeptide(L)'
;MSRIRKPEVHVRGQQPPGGVERARLRASAAAFTSLVALAATGLVAGPAVGAPSAGPCALPRTSAHHSLGLDTWNGAYPQPVRTLDAVMVFLSFPDSTPLTAPAELAADHFPGTSDFFRRASYGRFALRAHAQPEWTVMPKDSTDYAIRRDWAAGKRTEYLRDAVAAADRKVDFSRYDIVYLVADPDAPGVDSDATKVVNLEHPVTADGKDIKRVVTVFERHPPDRNVLAHETGHVFDLPDLYHRPMDGKGDWDTHVGDWDVMGSQFGLAPEPFGWHKWKLGWLERSQVVCVQGPGSRLFSLEPLAAAPVAGGTLGNRLAVVRTGPGTALAIEARGATGNDRDTCKEGVLIYRVRNEAASGEGPIEVVDAHPRTEACWDRSVYPPLADAPLGVGETLTVADDGTRVEVADRTAAGAWTVKVTVPPPSL
;
A
#
# COMPACT_ATOMS: atom_id res chain seq x y z
N MET A 1 6.75 54.33 29.10
CA MET A 1 7.99 54.74 29.79
C MET A 1 8.76 53.43 30.04
N SER A 2 9.92 53.16 29.57
CA SER A 2 11.07 53.92 29.08
C SER A 2 11.84 53.01 28.10
N ARG A 3 12.33 53.57 27.01
CA ARG A 3 13.29 53.02 26.05
C ARG A 3 14.70 53.02 26.66
N ILE A 4 15.59 52.10 26.17
CA ILE A 4 17.04 52.30 25.96
C ILE A 4 17.50 51.07 25.13
N ARG A 5 17.80 51.15 23.89
CA ARG A 5 18.92 51.53 22.98
C ARG A 5 20.15 50.57 23.07
N LYS A 6 20.49 50.08 21.86
CA LYS A 6 21.73 49.41 21.45
C LYS A 6 22.97 50.32 21.66
N PRO A 7 24.18 49.74 21.54
CA PRO A 7 25.02 50.22 20.44
C PRO A 7 25.69 49.15 19.56
N GLU A 8 25.80 49.52 18.31
CA GLU A 8 26.74 48.99 17.32
C GLU A 8 28.15 49.48 17.63
N VAL A 9 29.17 48.67 17.27
CA VAL A 9 30.53 49.19 17.00
C VAL A 9 31.07 48.51 15.74
N HIS A 10 31.31 49.30 14.74
CA HIS A 10 32.17 49.11 13.58
C HIS A 10 33.63 49.29 13.93
N VAL A 11 34.57 48.50 13.35
CA VAL A 11 35.87 48.98 12.90
C VAL A 11 36.39 48.17 11.68
N ARG A 12 36.65 48.87 10.59
CA ARG A 12 37.53 48.69 9.44
C ARG A 12 38.92 48.14 9.85
N GLY A 13 39.62 47.34 9.06
CA GLY A 13 40.06 47.50 7.71
C GLY A 13 41.58 47.70 7.65
N GLN A 14 42.31 46.89 6.86
CA GLN A 14 43.44 47.38 6.06
C GLN A 14 44.25 46.20 5.44
N GLN A 15 44.41 46.22 4.14
CA GLN A 15 45.49 45.67 3.32
C GLN A 15 46.44 46.80 2.94
N PRO A 16 47.51 46.67 2.16
CA PRO A 16 48.50 45.61 1.85
C PRO A 16 49.99 46.11 2.07
N PRO A 17 51.12 45.87 1.41
CA PRO A 17 51.35 45.39 0.06
C PRO A 17 52.60 44.45 -0.17
N GLY A 18 52.67 43.80 -1.32
CA GLY A 18 53.67 43.92 -2.34
C GLY A 18 55.02 43.14 -2.24
N GLY A 19 55.37 42.50 -3.32
CA GLY A 19 56.75 42.07 -3.55
C GLY A 19 56.89 41.03 -4.66
N VAL A 20 57.19 41.54 -5.87
CA VAL A 20 57.53 40.78 -7.08
C VAL A 20 58.98 40.36 -7.00
N GLU A 21 59.33 39.13 -7.39
CA GLU A 21 60.60 38.91 -8.13
C GLU A 21 60.58 37.65 -8.99
N ARG A 22 60.99 37.85 -10.23
CA ARG A 22 61.17 36.84 -11.28
C ARG A 22 62.60 36.30 -11.18
N ALA A 23 62.74 34.99 -11.36
CA ALA A 23 64.00 34.44 -11.90
C ALA A 23 63.69 33.28 -12.84
N ARG A 24 64.18 33.47 -14.08
CA ARG A 24 64.22 32.49 -15.14
C ARG A 24 65.41 31.56 -14.85
N LEU A 25 65.37 30.29 -15.30
CA LEU A 25 66.40 29.71 -16.19
C LEU A 25 66.14 28.21 -16.48
N ARG A 26 65.94 27.95 -17.79
CA ARG A 26 66.50 26.92 -18.67
C ARG A 26 66.29 25.43 -18.42
N ALA A 27 65.56 24.89 -19.29
CA ALA A 27 65.66 23.73 -20.16
C ALA A 27 66.77 22.66 -19.87
N SER A 28 66.32 21.42 -19.76
CA SER A 28 66.96 20.27 -20.36
C SER A 28 65.93 19.20 -20.67
N ALA A 29 65.93 18.81 -21.95
CA ALA A 29 65.09 17.73 -22.48
C ALA A 29 65.65 16.37 -22.05
N ALA A 30 64.80 15.49 -21.55
CA ALA A 30 65.08 14.05 -21.63
C ALA A 30 63.73 13.39 -21.94
N ALA A 31 63.61 12.89 -23.15
CA ALA A 31 62.54 12.08 -23.61
C ALA A 31 62.54 10.73 -22.89
N PHE A 32 61.54 10.46 -22.07
CA PHE A 32 61.16 9.09 -21.69
C PHE A 32 59.78 8.82 -22.22
N THR A 33 59.74 8.07 -23.32
CA THR A 33 58.56 7.41 -23.83
C THR A 33 58.12 6.34 -22.83
N SER A 34 57.18 6.70 -21.95
CA SER A 34 56.44 5.71 -21.20
C SER A 34 55.09 5.52 -21.86
N LEU A 35 54.92 4.39 -22.54
CA LEU A 35 53.64 3.88 -22.98
C LEU A 35 52.77 3.61 -21.72
N VAL A 36 51.92 4.55 -21.39
CA VAL A 36 50.81 4.29 -20.48
C VAL A 36 49.70 3.66 -21.32
N ALA A 37 49.60 2.33 -21.25
CA ALA A 37 48.42 1.62 -21.73
C ALA A 37 47.26 2.04 -20.85
N LEU A 38 46.43 2.98 -21.31
CA LEU A 38 45.09 3.21 -20.78
C LEU A 38 44.26 1.95 -21.05
N ALA A 39 44.21 1.05 -20.08
CA ALA A 39 43.13 0.07 -20.03
C ALA A 39 41.84 0.85 -19.82
N ALA A 40 41.19 1.27 -20.89
CA ALA A 40 39.80 1.65 -20.89
C ALA A 40 38.99 0.39 -20.55
N THR A 41 38.75 0.15 -19.26
CA THR A 41 37.69 -0.72 -18.84
C THR A 41 36.40 -0.03 -19.26
N GLY A 42 35.96 -0.32 -20.48
CA GLY A 42 34.63 -0.07 -20.91
C GLY A 42 33.70 -0.81 -19.95
N LEU A 43 33.15 -0.10 -18.99
CA LEU A 43 31.89 -0.49 -18.39
C LEU A 43 30.88 -0.55 -19.54
N VAL A 44 30.75 -1.74 -20.13
CA VAL A 44 29.56 -2.08 -20.90
C VAL A 44 28.43 -2.03 -19.86
N ALA A 45 27.82 -0.84 -19.72
CA ALA A 45 26.51 -0.77 -19.18
C ALA A 45 25.68 -1.68 -20.11
N GLY A 46 25.42 -2.91 -19.66
CA GLY A 46 24.43 -3.74 -20.28
C GLY A 46 23.17 -2.89 -20.45
N PRO A 47 22.35 -3.13 -21.47
CA PRO A 47 21.13 -2.36 -21.63
C PRO A 47 20.44 -2.38 -20.27
N ALA A 48 20.26 -1.19 -19.67
CA ALA A 48 19.42 -1.05 -18.49
C ALA A 48 18.11 -1.71 -18.91
N VAL A 49 17.82 -2.86 -18.33
CA VAL A 49 16.51 -3.47 -18.47
C VAL A 49 15.60 -2.44 -17.80
N GLY A 50 15.07 -1.54 -18.61
CA GLY A 50 14.12 -0.53 -18.14
C GLY A 50 13.05 -1.29 -17.41
N ALA A 51 12.73 -0.88 -16.19
CA ALA A 51 11.61 -1.44 -15.47
C ALA A 51 10.44 -1.53 -16.46
N PRO A 52 9.74 -2.67 -16.57
CA PRO A 52 8.72 -2.85 -17.58
C PRO A 52 7.75 -1.70 -17.48
N SER A 53 7.68 -0.86 -18.52
CA SER A 53 6.80 0.30 -18.56
C SER A 53 5.39 -0.18 -18.22
N ALA A 54 4.80 0.34 -17.15
CA ALA A 54 3.44 -0.03 -16.72
C ALA A 54 2.39 0.28 -17.80
N GLY A 55 2.78 0.98 -18.88
CA GLY A 55 1.99 1.27 -20.05
C GLY A 55 1.26 2.60 -20.01
N PRO A 56 0.61 2.98 -21.12
CA PRO A 56 0.11 4.34 -21.32
C PRO A 56 -1.05 4.74 -20.40
N CYS A 57 -1.74 3.76 -19.79
CA CYS A 57 -2.82 4.02 -18.83
C CYS A 57 -2.32 4.07 -17.37
N ALA A 58 -1.07 3.75 -17.11
CA ALA A 58 -0.50 3.86 -15.78
C ALA A 58 -0.40 5.33 -15.36
N LEU A 59 -0.84 5.62 -14.14
CA LEU A 59 -0.63 6.94 -13.53
C LEU A 59 0.79 7.04 -12.97
N PRO A 60 1.42 8.21 -13.05
CA PRO A 60 2.73 8.43 -12.45
C PRO A 60 2.65 8.38 -10.93
N ARG A 61 3.75 8.01 -10.27
CA ARG A 61 3.88 8.11 -8.83
C ARG A 61 4.00 9.59 -8.42
N THR A 62 3.34 9.95 -7.33
CA THR A 62 3.43 11.29 -6.74
C THR A 62 4.08 11.23 -5.35
N SER A 63 4.19 12.36 -4.68
CA SER A 63 4.65 12.45 -3.28
C SER A 63 3.55 12.15 -2.26
N ALA A 64 2.31 11.86 -2.70
CA ALA A 64 1.24 11.48 -1.81
C ALA A 64 1.62 10.22 -1.00
N HIS A 65 1.25 10.19 0.27
CA HIS A 65 1.47 9.03 1.13
C HIS A 65 0.68 7.84 0.57
N HIS A 66 1.39 6.74 0.28
CA HIS A 66 0.84 5.57 -0.42
C HIS A 66 0.25 5.87 -1.80
N SER A 67 0.92 6.75 -2.58
CA SER A 67 0.48 7.11 -3.93
C SER A 67 0.13 5.87 -4.77
N LEU A 68 -0.98 5.95 -5.48
CA LEU A 68 -1.46 4.91 -6.40
C LEU A 68 -0.78 4.93 -7.78
N GLY A 69 0.34 5.64 -7.94
CA GLY A 69 1.14 5.59 -9.16
C GLY A 69 1.73 4.21 -9.42
N LEU A 70 1.89 3.86 -10.71
CA LEU A 70 2.27 2.54 -11.20
C LEU A 70 3.58 2.52 -11.97
N ASP A 71 4.15 3.68 -12.29
CA ASP A 71 5.34 3.80 -13.13
C ASP A 71 6.62 3.33 -12.42
N THR A 72 6.66 3.45 -11.09
CA THR A 72 7.78 3.04 -10.27
C THR A 72 7.33 2.43 -8.95
N TRP A 73 8.02 1.39 -8.49
CA TRP A 73 7.82 0.86 -7.15
C TRP A 73 8.49 1.74 -6.10
N ASN A 74 7.86 1.91 -4.95
CA ASN A 74 8.48 2.58 -3.81
C ASN A 74 9.44 1.62 -3.09
N GLY A 75 10.73 1.74 -3.36
CA GLY A 75 11.76 0.88 -2.76
C GLY A 75 11.88 0.97 -1.23
N ALA A 76 11.15 1.88 -0.57
CA ALA A 76 11.04 1.90 0.89
C ALA A 76 10.11 0.81 1.45
N TYR A 77 9.34 0.14 0.58
CA TYR A 77 8.38 -0.91 0.94
C TYR A 77 8.76 -2.24 0.31
N PRO A 78 8.58 -3.38 0.99
CA PRO A 78 8.81 -4.68 0.38
C PRO A 78 7.78 -4.95 -0.71
N GLN A 79 8.23 -5.41 -1.88
CA GLN A 79 7.33 -5.76 -2.97
C GLN A 79 6.83 -7.21 -2.79
N PRO A 80 5.51 -7.46 -2.74
CA PRO A 80 4.96 -8.77 -2.46
C PRO A 80 4.82 -9.64 -3.73
N VAL A 81 5.95 -9.94 -4.38
CA VAL A 81 6.03 -10.79 -5.60
C VAL A 81 6.87 -12.05 -5.39
N ARG A 82 7.17 -12.36 -4.15
CA ARG A 82 7.93 -13.53 -3.69
C ARG A 82 7.41 -13.97 -2.33
N THR A 83 7.98 -15.00 -1.75
CA THR A 83 7.75 -15.29 -0.34
C THR A 83 8.39 -14.20 0.52
N LEU A 84 7.63 -13.66 1.47
CA LEU A 84 8.12 -12.78 2.53
C LEU A 84 7.93 -13.50 3.87
N ASP A 85 8.98 -13.47 4.69
CA ASP A 85 8.97 -14.02 6.03
C ASP A 85 8.60 -12.93 7.04
N ALA A 86 7.63 -13.23 7.90
CA ALA A 86 7.15 -12.33 8.93
C ALA A 86 7.35 -12.95 10.32
N VAL A 87 7.91 -12.20 11.25
CA VAL A 87 7.91 -12.59 12.66
C VAL A 87 6.71 -12.01 13.39
N MET A 88 6.09 -12.80 14.24
CA MET A 88 5.05 -12.37 15.17
C MET A 88 5.55 -12.52 16.60
N VAL A 89 5.75 -11.39 17.27
CA VAL A 89 6.25 -11.30 18.64
C VAL A 89 5.10 -10.92 19.57
N PHE A 90 4.90 -11.69 20.62
CA PHE A 90 3.84 -11.47 21.60
C PHE A 90 4.41 -10.76 22.82
N LEU A 91 3.79 -9.64 23.21
CA LEU A 91 4.25 -8.72 24.23
C LEU A 91 3.29 -8.71 25.42
N SER A 92 3.79 -9.12 26.60
CA SER A 92 3.09 -8.97 27.87
C SER A 92 3.67 -7.82 28.68
N PHE A 93 2.95 -7.39 29.70
CA PHE A 93 3.32 -6.23 30.51
C PHE A 93 3.38 -6.58 32.01
N PRO A 94 4.16 -5.85 32.85
CA PRO A 94 4.21 -6.10 34.29
C PRO A 94 2.86 -5.92 34.98
N ASP A 95 1.98 -5.06 34.46
CA ASP A 95 0.65 -4.76 34.99
C ASP A 95 -0.46 -5.71 34.50
N SER A 96 -0.11 -6.77 33.74
CA SER A 96 -1.07 -7.76 33.24
C SER A 96 -0.56 -9.19 33.39
N THR A 97 -1.52 -10.11 33.38
CA THR A 97 -1.26 -11.56 33.23
C THR A 97 -2.07 -12.03 32.04
N PRO A 98 -1.42 -12.39 30.92
CA PRO A 98 -2.13 -12.83 29.73
C PRO A 98 -3.03 -14.05 30.00
N LEU A 99 -4.26 -14.00 29.53
CA LEU A 99 -5.23 -15.09 29.66
C LEU A 99 -5.19 -16.01 28.43
N THR A 100 -4.76 -15.49 27.29
CA THR A 100 -4.70 -16.22 26.00
C THR A 100 -3.26 -16.56 25.66
N ALA A 101 -3.00 -17.76 25.17
CA ALA A 101 -1.65 -18.16 24.80
C ALA A 101 -1.21 -17.55 23.45
N PRO A 102 0.11 -17.30 23.25
CA PRO A 102 0.64 -16.82 21.97
C PRO A 102 0.20 -17.64 20.75
N ALA A 103 0.11 -18.95 20.89
CA ALA A 103 -0.32 -19.85 19.82
C ALA A 103 -1.80 -19.65 19.43
N GLU A 104 -2.66 -19.33 20.39
CA GLU A 104 -4.08 -19.03 20.14
C GLU A 104 -4.22 -17.70 19.42
N LEU A 105 -3.54 -16.65 19.89
CA LEU A 105 -3.50 -15.34 19.21
C LEU A 105 -2.92 -15.45 17.81
N ALA A 106 -1.89 -16.29 17.58
CA ALA A 106 -1.38 -16.54 16.25
C ALA A 106 -2.43 -17.21 15.34
N ALA A 107 -3.21 -18.16 15.89
CA ALA A 107 -4.23 -18.90 15.16
C ALA A 107 -5.41 -18.02 14.73
N ASP A 108 -5.66 -16.92 15.42
CA ASP A 108 -6.65 -15.90 15.03
C ASP A 108 -6.33 -15.25 13.68
N HIS A 109 -5.06 -15.10 13.38
CA HIS A 109 -4.59 -14.39 12.19
C HIS A 109 -4.11 -15.33 11.09
N PHE A 110 -3.47 -16.46 11.44
CA PHE A 110 -2.88 -17.37 10.49
C PHE A 110 -3.47 -18.78 10.63
N PRO A 111 -3.73 -19.49 9.50
CA PRO A 111 -3.31 -19.18 8.14
C PRO A 111 -4.21 -18.16 7.38
N GLY A 112 -5.26 -17.62 8.00
CA GLY A 112 -6.27 -16.79 7.32
C GLY A 112 -5.67 -15.67 6.48
N THR A 113 -4.77 -14.86 7.06
CA THR A 113 -4.08 -13.76 6.38
C THR A 113 -3.17 -14.24 5.24
N SER A 114 -2.42 -15.33 5.45
CA SER A 114 -1.58 -15.92 4.39
C SER A 114 -2.43 -16.43 3.22
N ASP A 115 -3.54 -17.07 3.52
CA ASP A 115 -4.47 -17.58 2.51
C ASP A 115 -5.17 -16.47 1.74
N PHE A 116 -5.52 -15.36 2.41
CA PHE A 116 -6.06 -14.17 1.79
C PHE A 116 -5.10 -13.66 0.70
N PHE A 117 -3.85 -13.39 1.05
CA PHE A 117 -2.86 -12.87 0.11
C PHE A 117 -2.49 -13.88 -0.99
N ARG A 118 -2.42 -15.16 -0.67
CA ARG A 118 -2.16 -16.21 -1.67
C ARG A 118 -3.26 -16.23 -2.73
N ARG A 119 -4.54 -16.12 -2.34
CA ARG A 119 -5.67 -15.99 -3.28
C ARG A 119 -5.59 -14.70 -4.07
N ALA A 120 -5.45 -13.56 -3.39
CA ALA A 120 -5.41 -12.24 -4.00
C ALA A 120 -4.29 -12.08 -5.03
N SER A 121 -3.14 -12.69 -4.79
CA SER A 121 -1.98 -12.64 -5.68
C SER A 121 -1.94 -13.74 -6.74
N TYR A 122 -2.96 -14.58 -6.82
CA TYR A 122 -2.95 -15.78 -7.69
C TYR A 122 -1.75 -16.71 -7.45
N GLY A 123 -1.29 -16.78 -6.19
CA GLY A 123 -0.13 -17.57 -5.78
C GLY A 123 1.23 -16.93 -6.08
N ARG A 124 1.29 -15.69 -6.59
CA ARG A 124 2.56 -14.99 -6.87
C ARG A 124 3.27 -14.54 -5.60
N PHE A 125 2.51 -14.31 -4.55
CA PHE A 125 2.99 -13.92 -3.23
C PHE A 125 2.61 -14.95 -2.18
N ALA A 126 3.54 -15.23 -1.26
CA ALA A 126 3.31 -16.05 -0.08
C ALA A 126 3.80 -15.28 1.16
N LEU A 127 2.92 -15.11 2.14
CA LEU A 127 3.25 -14.59 3.45
C LEU A 127 3.49 -15.76 4.40
N ARG A 128 4.71 -15.90 4.93
CA ARG A 128 5.08 -16.94 5.87
C ARG A 128 5.25 -16.36 7.27
N ALA A 129 4.33 -16.67 8.16
CA ALA A 129 4.38 -16.21 9.54
C ALA A 129 5.19 -17.15 10.42
N HIS A 130 6.02 -16.57 11.28
CA HIS A 130 6.81 -17.23 12.29
C HIS A 130 6.41 -16.68 13.67
N ALA A 131 5.41 -17.31 14.28
CA ALA A 131 4.94 -16.92 15.60
C ALA A 131 5.94 -17.36 16.68
N GLN A 132 6.33 -16.44 17.56
CA GLN A 132 7.13 -16.79 18.73
C GLN A 132 6.28 -17.57 19.72
N PRO A 133 6.79 -18.65 20.32
CA PRO A 133 5.97 -19.52 21.18
C PRO A 133 5.71 -18.94 22.57
N GLU A 134 6.45 -17.91 22.97
CA GLU A 134 6.44 -17.38 24.33
C GLU A 134 6.17 -15.88 24.33
N TRP A 135 5.59 -15.42 25.44
CA TRP A 135 5.49 -14.02 25.75
C TRP A 135 6.87 -13.39 25.95
N THR A 136 7.04 -12.19 25.42
CA THR A 136 8.16 -11.29 25.71
C THR A 136 7.66 -10.21 26.64
N VAL A 137 8.24 -10.15 27.85
CA VAL A 137 7.81 -9.17 28.86
C VAL A 137 8.39 -7.81 28.54
N MET A 138 7.51 -6.82 28.45
CA MET A 138 7.88 -5.41 28.27
C MET A 138 8.48 -4.83 29.56
N PRO A 139 9.39 -3.82 29.46
CA PRO A 139 10.05 -3.25 30.65
C PRO A 139 9.17 -2.33 31.50
N LYS A 140 8.00 -1.90 30.99
CA LYS A 140 7.08 -0.97 31.64
C LYS A 140 5.65 -1.50 31.60
N ASP A 141 4.81 -0.95 32.47
CA ASP A 141 3.38 -1.22 32.49
C ASP A 141 2.71 -0.79 31.18
N SER A 142 1.66 -1.50 30.77
CA SER A 142 0.91 -1.19 29.54
C SER A 142 0.37 0.24 29.55
N THR A 143 -0.06 0.70 30.73
CA THR A 143 -0.59 2.06 30.95
C THR A 143 0.44 3.16 30.72
N ASP A 144 1.74 2.88 30.91
CA ASP A 144 2.83 3.86 30.71
C ASP A 144 3.04 4.22 29.24
N TYR A 145 2.68 3.33 28.33
CA TYR A 145 2.81 3.56 26.88
C TYR A 145 1.67 4.41 26.30
N ALA A 146 0.57 4.58 27.03
CA ALA A 146 -0.61 5.37 26.61
C ALA A 146 -1.11 4.98 25.21
N ILE A 147 -1.26 3.67 24.96
CA ILE A 147 -1.69 3.09 23.70
C ILE A 147 -3.14 3.51 23.43
N ARG A 148 -3.38 4.19 22.30
CA ARG A 148 -4.72 4.61 21.87
C ARG A 148 -4.70 4.95 20.38
N ARG A 149 -5.87 5.13 19.76
CA ARG A 149 -6.00 5.49 18.33
C ARG A 149 -5.09 6.67 17.94
N ASP A 150 -5.21 7.80 18.63
CA ASP A 150 -4.38 9.00 18.41
C ASP A 150 -3.13 8.99 19.30
N TRP A 151 -2.33 7.95 19.12
CA TRP A 151 -1.16 7.67 19.92
C TRP A 151 -0.03 8.67 19.69
N ALA A 152 0.42 9.33 20.75
CA ALA A 152 1.49 10.32 20.67
C ALA A 152 2.79 9.70 20.13
N ALA A 153 3.40 10.34 19.12
CA ALA A 153 4.57 9.83 18.42
C ALA A 153 5.73 9.43 19.33
N GLY A 154 5.99 10.21 20.40
CA GLY A 154 7.04 9.91 21.39
C GLY A 154 6.76 8.61 22.14
N LYS A 155 5.53 8.41 22.63
CA LYS A 155 5.12 7.19 23.34
C LYS A 155 5.11 5.97 22.43
N ARG A 156 4.68 6.15 21.20
CA ARG A 156 4.72 5.10 20.17
C ARG A 156 6.16 4.67 19.87
N THR A 157 7.07 5.62 19.68
CA THR A 157 8.49 5.33 19.46
C THR A 157 9.14 4.63 20.67
N GLU A 158 8.79 5.06 21.88
CA GLU A 158 9.23 4.42 23.13
C GLU A 158 8.80 2.96 23.18
N TYR A 159 7.51 2.68 22.97
CA TYR A 159 6.96 1.32 22.91
C TYR A 159 7.70 0.43 21.90
N LEU A 160 7.87 0.92 20.66
CA LEU A 160 8.50 0.13 19.60
C LEU A 160 9.97 -0.18 19.90
N ARG A 161 10.72 0.76 20.47
CA ARG A 161 12.12 0.53 20.90
C ARG A 161 12.19 -0.48 22.02
N ASP A 162 11.35 -0.33 23.03
CA ASP A 162 11.29 -1.24 24.18
C ASP A 162 10.90 -2.64 23.72
N ALA A 163 9.93 -2.77 22.82
CA ALA A 163 9.47 -4.06 22.26
C ALA A 163 10.57 -4.78 21.47
N VAL A 164 11.24 -4.07 20.56
CA VAL A 164 12.33 -4.66 19.77
C VAL A 164 13.49 -5.06 20.69
N ALA A 165 13.90 -4.19 21.63
CA ALA A 165 14.97 -4.49 22.58
C ALA A 165 14.65 -5.67 23.51
N ALA A 166 13.39 -5.82 23.92
CA ALA A 166 12.97 -6.96 24.75
C ALA A 166 12.97 -8.27 23.96
N ALA A 167 12.62 -8.22 22.66
CA ALA A 167 12.58 -9.38 21.78
C ALA A 167 13.94 -9.80 21.20
N ASP A 168 14.89 -8.90 21.11
CA ASP A 168 16.20 -9.04 20.44
C ASP A 168 17.01 -10.29 20.88
N ARG A 169 16.85 -10.70 22.15
CA ARG A 169 17.51 -11.91 22.65
C ARG A 169 16.93 -13.23 22.14
N LYS A 170 15.68 -13.20 21.65
CA LYS A 170 14.91 -14.39 21.23
C LYS A 170 14.68 -14.43 19.73
N VAL A 171 14.75 -13.30 19.06
CA VAL A 171 14.39 -13.09 17.66
C VAL A 171 15.57 -12.53 16.90
N ASP A 172 16.05 -13.25 15.89
CA ASP A 172 16.98 -12.74 14.89
C ASP A 172 16.17 -11.98 13.82
N PHE A 173 16.05 -10.67 13.99
CA PHE A 173 15.27 -9.79 13.11
C PHE A 173 15.83 -9.72 11.68
N SER A 174 17.12 -10.05 11.48
CA SER A 174 17.73 -10.03 10.14
C SER A 174 17.06 -11.00 9.16
N ARG A 175 16.37 -12.02 9.67
CA ARG A 175 15.73 -13.10 8.90
C ARG A 175 14.35 -12.74 8.38
N TYR A 176 13.72 -11.66 8.83
CA TYR A 176 12.32 -11.37 8.56
C TYR A 176 12.13 -10.10 7.76
N ASP A 177 11.24 -10.13 6.78
CA ASP A 177 10.86 -8.97 5.97
C ASP A 177 9.84 -8.07 6.70
N ILE A 178 9.00 -8.67 7.56
CA ILE A 178 7.89 -8.01 8.26
C ILE A 178 7.94 -8.34 9.76
N VAL A 179 7.61 -7.36 10.59
CA VAL A 179 7.53 -7.50 12.05
C VAL A 179 6.12 -7.17 12.52
N TYR A 180 5.46 -8.15 13.15
CA TYR A 180 4.21 -7.98 13.87
C TYR A 180 4.50 -7.98 15.37
N LEU A 181 4.06 -6.94 16.08
CA LEU A 181 4.10 -6.84 17.54
C LEU A 181 2.69 -6.95 18.07
N VAL A 182 2.38 -8.08 18.69
CA VAL A 182 1.05 -8.40 19.22
C VAL A 182 1.07 -8.19 20.72
N ALA A 183 0.33 -7.23 21.21
CA ALA A 183 0.22 -6.98 22.65
C ALA A 183 -0.78 -7.96 23.29
N ASP A 184 -0.58 -8.19 24.59
CA ASP A 184 -1.56 -8.88 25.44
C ASP A 184 -2.90 -8.13 25.37
N PRO A 185 -3.97 -8.74 24.82
CA PRO A 185 -5.26 -8.08 24.66
C PRO A 185 -5.97 -7.77 25.99
N ASP A 186 -5.52 -8.41 27.08
CA ASP A 186 -6.10 -8.26 28.42
C ASP A 186 -5.40 -7.18 29.24
N ALA A 187 -4.29 -6.60 28.74
CA ALA A 187 -3.55 -5.57 29.45
C ALA A 187 -4.34 -4.24 29.55
N PRO A 188 -4.40 -3.62 30.73
CA PRO A 188 -5.32 -2.50 31.00
C PRO A 188 -5.01 -1.23 30.20
N GLY A 189 -3.78 -1.08 29.69
CA GLY A 189 -3.36 0.05 28.88
C GLY A 189 -3.44 -0.17 27.38
N VAL A 190 -4.00 -1.31 26.91
CA VAL A 190 -4.12 -1.65 25.49
C VAL A 190 -5.50 -1.24 24.97
N ASP A 191 -5.51 -0.43 23.90
CA ASP A 191 -6.70 0.00 23.20
C ASP A 191 -6.70 -0.63 21.80
N SER A 192 -7.70 -1.46 21.49
CA SER A 192 -7.81 -2.16 20.21
C SER A 192 -7.85 -1.22 18.99
N ASP A 193 -8.41 -0.02 19.15
CA ASP A 193 -8.46 1.00 18.10
C ASP A 193 -7.07 1.55 17.71
N ALA A 194 -6.01 1.15 18.42
CA ALA A 194 -4.64 1.56 18.15
C ALA A 194 -3.89 0.64 17.18
N THR A 195 -4.49 -0.49 16.75
CA THR A 195 -3.90 -1.38 15.74
C THR A 195 -3.58 -0.60 14.47
N LYS A 196 -2.33 -0.67 14.02
CA LYS A 196 -1.85 0.06 12.83
C LYS A 196 -0.45 -0.32 12.39
N VAL A 197 -0.12 0.05 11.16
CA VAL A 197 1.26 0.08 10.69
C VAL A 197 1.94 1.37 11.16
N VAL A 198 3.13 1.23 11.74
CA VAL A 198 3.97 2.36 12.13
C VAL A 198 5.19 2.44 11.21
N ASN A 199 5.26 3.50 10.44
CA ASN A 199 6.47 3.89 9.71
C ASN A 199 7.37 4.66 10.67
N LEU A 200 8.60 4.18 10.88
CA LEU A 200 9.55 4.80 11.78
C LEU A 200 10.34 5.87 11.04
N GLU A 201 10.28 7.11 11.51
CA GLU A 201 11.11 8.22 11.00
C GLU A 201 12.60 7.90 11.20
N HIS A 202 12.93 7.34 12.36
CA HIS A 202 14.25 6.83 12.68
C HIS A 202 14.15 5.32 12.91
N PRO A 203 14.70 4.50 12.00
CA PRO A 203 14.67 3.05 12.14
C PRO A 203 15.22 2.55 13.46
N VAL A 204 14.68 1.45 13.96
CA VAL A 204 15.29 0.70 15.07
C VAL A 204 16.20 -0.34 14.47
N THR A 205 17.50 -0.31 14.83
CA THR A 205 18.46 -1.29 14.34
C THR A 205 18.54 -2.48 15.31
N ALA A 206 18.31 -3.69 14.82
CA ALA A 206 18.50 -4.95 15.53
C ALA A 206 19.14 -5.96 14.58
N ASP A 207 20.05 -6.80 15.07
CA ASP A 207 20.79 -7.82 14.29
C ASP A 207 21.42 -7.28 12.98
N GLY A 208 21.89 -6.04 13.00
CA GLY A 208 22.48 -5.37 11.81
C GLY A 208 21.47 -4.96 10.75
N LYS A 209 20.16 -5.05 11.02
CA LYS A 209 19.07 -4.67 10.14
C LYS A 209 18.31 -3.45 10.67
N ASP A 210 18.01 -2.54 9.78
CA ASP A 210 17.13 -1.40 10.05
C ASP A 210 15.66 -1.79 9.92
N ILE A 211 14.96 -1.84 11.05
CA ILE A 211 13.52 -2.02 11.12
C ILE A 211 12.88 -0.65 10.88
N LYS A 212 12.40 -0.43 9.65
CA LYS A 212 11.80 0.84 9.20
C LYS A 212 10.30 0.90 9.45
N ARG A 213 9.67 -0.26 9.63
CA ARG A 213 8.22 -0.40 9.75
C ARG A 213 7.85 -1.59 10.61
N VAL A 214 6.83 -1.41 11.42
CA VAL A 214 6.28 -2.44 12.29
C VAL A 214 4.75 -2.39 12.22
N VAL A 215 4.12 -3.54 12.24
CA VAL A 215 2.67 -3.66 12.46
C VAL A 215 2.44 -3.87 13.94
N THR A 216 1.75 -2.95 14.59
CA THR A 216 1.29 -3.10 15.98
C THR A 216 -0.11 -3.67 15.98
N VAL A 217 -0.32 -4.76 16.70
CA VAL A 217 -1.60 -5.48 16.82
C VAL A 217 -2.05 -5.40 18.26
N PHE A 218 -3.16 -4.70 18.48
CA PHE A 218 -3.77 -4.47 19.79
C PHE A 218 -5.19 -5.06 19.86
N GLU A 219 -5.49 -5.93 18.90
CA GLU A 219 -6.81 -6.54 18.78
C GLU A 219 -7.19 -7.33 20.03
N ARG A 220 -8.49 -7.36 20.30
CA ARG A 220 -9.07 -8.26 21.29
C ARG A 220 -9.03 -9.70 20.78
N HIS A 221 -9.37 -10.63 21.59
CA HIS A 221 -9.52 -12.05 21.20
C HIS A 221 -11.01 -12.43 21.25
N PRO A 222 -11.61 -12.90 20.14
CA PRO A 222 -11.06 -12.96 18.77
C PRO A 222 -10.95 -11.54 18.14
N PRO A 223 -10.00 -11.36 17.21
CA PRO A 223 -9.80 -10.09 16.54
C PRO A 223 -10.84 -9.84 15.45
N ASP A 224 -10.86 -8.61 14.97
CA ASP A 224 -11.64 -8.24 13.80
C ASP A 224 -11.22 -9.01 12.55
N ARG A 225 -12.22 -9.37 11.73
CA ARG A 225 -11.98 -10.09 10.49
C ARG A 225 -11.09 -9.28 9.55
N ASN A 226 -10.08 -9.93 8.97
CA ASN A 226 -9.14 -9.35 8.00
C ASN A 226 -8.31 -8.15 8.50
N VAL A 227 -8.35 -7.80 9.78
CA VAL A 227 -7.56 -6.66 10.30
C VAL A 227 -6.07 -6.80 9.95
N LEU A 228 -5.48 -7.97 10.14
CA LEU A 228 -4.08 -8.17 9.81
C LEU A 228 -3.80 -8.15 8.30
N ALA A 229 -4.77 -8.51 7.45
CA ALA A 229 -4.65 -8.37 6.01
C ALA A 229 -4.69 -6.90 5.58
N HIS A 230 -5.55 -6.09 6.19
CA HIS A 230 -5.61 -4.64 6.02
C HIS A 230 -4.27 -3.98 6.40
N GLU A 231 -3.82 -4.19 7.62
CA GLU A 231 -2.56 -3.60 8.09
C GLU A 231 -1.34 -4.07 7.26
N THR A 232 -1.33 -5.33 6.82
CA THR A 232 -0.27 -5.82 5.94
C THR A 232 -0.33 -5.16 4.55
N GLY A 233 -1.51 -4.75 4.09
CA GLY A 233 -1.68 -3.93 2.88
C GLY A 233 -0.87 -2.64 2.93
N HIS A 234 -0.84 -1.96 4.09
CA HIS A 234 0.00 -0.77 4.29
C HIS A 234 1.50 -1.08 4.29
N VAL A 235 1.90 -2.28 4.72
CA VAL A 235 3.30 -2.71 4.57
C VAL A 235 3.70 -2.78 3.10
N PHE A 236 2.74 -2.97 2.19
CA PHE A 236 2.94 -3.00 0.73
C PHE A 236 2.60 -1.68 0.02
N ASP A 237 2.65 -0.56 0.73
CA ASP A 237 2.39 0.78 0.16
C ASP A 237 0.97 0.96 -0.39
N LEU A 238 -0.04 0.31 0.20
CA LEU A 238 -1.45 0.56 -0.12
C LEU A 238 -2.04 1.62 0.83
N PRO A 239 -2.85 2.57 0.32
CA PRO A 239 -3.52 3.58 1.13
C PRO A 239 -4.77 3.02 1.82
N ASP A 240 -5.22 3.69 2.89
CA ASP A 240 -6.61 3.58 3.35
C ASP A 240 -7.54 4.11 2.26
N LEU A 241 -8.62 3.37 2.01
CA LEU A 241 -9.66 3.74 1.07
C LEU A 241 -10.95 4.22 1.76
N TYR A 242 -11.04 4.07 3.08
CA TYR A 242 -12.16 4.62 3.83
C TYR A 242 -12.08 6.15 3.92
N HIS A 243 -13.22 6.79 4.08
CA HIS A 243 -13.31 8.21 4.39
C HIS A 243 -13.09 8.43 5.89
N ARG A 244 -12.18 9.33 6.25
CA ARG A 244 -12.01 9.73 7.65
C ARG A 244 -12.56 11.13 7.88
N PRO A 245 -13.80 11.27 8.38
CA PRO A 245 -14.39 12.59 8.62
C PRO A 245 -13.55 13.39 9.62
N MET A 246 -13.31 14.67 9.33
CA MET A 246 -12.50 15.57 10.17
C MET A 246 -13.05 15.73 11.59
N ASP A 247 -14.38 15.66 11.74
CA ASP A 247 -15.09 15.77 13.01
C ASP A 247 -15.39 14.42 13.68
N GLY A 248 -14.92 13.32 13.07
CA GLY A 248 -15.15 11.95 13.53
C GLY A 248 -16.60 11.47 13.41
N LYS A 249 -17.46 12.21 12.70
CA LYS A 249 -18.88 11.88 12.52
C LYS A 249 -19.16 11.50 11.07
N GLY A 250 -20.16 10.62 10.87
CA GLY A 250 -20.55 10.14 9.55
C GLY A 250 -19.92 8.79 9.21
N ASP A 251 -20.29 8.27 8.04
CA ASP A 251 -19.88 6.95 7.61
C ASP A 251 -18.45 6.97 7.02
N TRP A 252 -17.65 6.01 7.43
CA TRP A 252 -16.27 5.87 6.98
C TRP A 252 -16.18 5.12 5.64
N ASP A 253 -17.16 4.28 5.34
CA ASP A 253 -17.12 3.37 4.19
C ASP A 253 -17.69 3.99 2.90
N THR A 254 -17.88 5.32 2.85
CA THR A 254 -18.57 6.03 1.76
C THR A 254 -17.84 6.03 0.42
N HIS A 255 -16.51 5.84 0.40
CA HIS A 255 -15.74 5.87 -0.85
C HIS A 255 -15.79 4.55 -1.59
N VAL A 256 -15.68 3.42 -0.88
CA VAL A 256 -15.56 2.11 -1.51
C VAL A 256 -16.49 1.03 -0.94
N GLY A 257 -17.17 1.29 0.18
CA GLY A 257 -18.07 0.33 0.81
C GLY A 257 -17.39 -1.01 1.11
N ASP A 258 -18.02 -2.10 0.70
CA ASP A 258 -17.54 -3.47 0.89
C ASP A 258 -16.35 -3.86 0.00
N TRP A 259 -15.98 -3.02 -0.98
CA TRP A 259 -15.06 -3.35 -2.05
C TRP A 259 -13.60 -3.01 -1.70
N ASP A 260 -12.75 -4.00 -1.53
CA ASP A 260 -11.35 -3.91 -1.11
C ASP A 260 -11.13 -3.88 0.41
N VAL A 261 -10.23 -4.73 0.87
CA VAL A 261 -9.83 -4.83 2.30
C VAL A 261 -9.26 -3.51 2.85
N MET A 262 -8.70 -2.65 2.00
CA MET A 262 -8.18 -1.34 2.40
C MET A 262 -9.29 -0.30 2.62
N GLY A 263 -10.50 -0.56 2.19
CA GLY A 263 -11.70 0.22 2.52
C GLY A 263 -12.28 -0.20 3.86
N SER A 264 -12.58 -1.49 3.97
CA SER A 264 -13.10 -2.05 5.22
C SER A 264 -12.66 -3.50 5.41
N GLN A 265 -12.09 -3.79 6.58
CA GLN A 265 -11.75 -5.15 6.97
C GLN A 265 -12.99 -6.05 7.12
N PHE A 266 -14.16 -5.45 7.31
CA PHE A 266 -15.46 -6.13 7.45
C PHE A 266 -16.21 -6.32 6.14
N GLY A 267 -15.74 -5.74 5.04
CA GLY A 267 -16.41 -5.76 3.73
C GLY A 267 -16.76 -7.17 3.24
N LEU A 268 -17.87 -7.28 2.51
CA LEU A 268 -18.35 -8.54 1.92
C LEU A 268 -17.52 -8.99 0.72
N ALA A 269 -16.81 -8.04 0.08
CA ALA A 269 -16.01 -8.25 -1.11
C ALA A 269 -14.58 -7.67 -0.93
N PRO A 270 -13.77 -8.21 0.03
CA PRO A 270 -12.50 -7.63 0.43
C PRO A 270 -11.35 -7.89 -0.54
N GLU A 271 -11.58 -8.50 -1.69
CA GLU A 271 -10.54 -8.72 -2.71
C GLU A 271 -9.94 -7.38 -3.12
N PRO A 272 -8.59 -7.21 -3.09
CA PRO A 272 -7.97 -5.97 -3.51
C PRO A 272 -8.37 -5.58 -4.94
N PHE A 273 -8.67 -4.31 -5.17
CA PHE A 273 -8.99 -3.80 -6.51
C PHE A 273 -7.96 -4.23 -7.55
N GLY A 274 -8.36 -4.39 -8.79
CA GLY A 274 -7.47 -4.68 -9.92
C GLY A 274 -6.33 -3.66 -10.03
N TRP A 275 -6.58 -2.39 -9.68
CA TRP A 275 -5.56 -1.36 -9.59
C TRP A 275 -4.50 -1.66 -8.53
N HIS A 276 -4.91 -2.07 -7.32
CA HIS A 276 -4.00 -2.50 -6.25
C HIS A 276 -3.19 -3.73 -6.68
N LYS A 277 -3.85 -4.73 -7.27
CA LYS A 277 -3.15 -5.91 -7.78
C LYS A 277 -2.14 -5.57 -8.88
N TRP A 278 -2.45 -4.61 -9.74
CA TRP A 278 -1.51 -4.14 -10.76
C TRP A 278 -0.32 -3.41 -10.12
N LYS A 279 -0.58 -2.52 -9.15
CA LYS A 279 0.48 -1.86 -8.37
C LYS A 279 1.40 -2.85 -7.67
N LEU A 280 0.85 -3.89 -7.06
CA LEU A 280 1.60 -4.92 -6.33
C LEU A 280 2.35 -5.92 -7.25
N GLY A 281 2.13 -5.86 -8.57
CA GLY A 281 2.73 -6.79 -9.52
C GLY A 281 2.02 -8.15 -9.59
N TRP A 282 0.78 -8.24 -9.13
CA TRP A 282 -0.02 -9.47 -9.17
C TRP A 282 -0.80 -9.62 -10.49
N LEU A 283 -1.07 -8.52 -11.19
CA LEU A 283 -1.56 -8.52 -12.57
C LEU A 283 -0.41 -8.23 -13.53
N GLU A 284 -0.33 -9.03 -14.58
CA GLU A 284 0.56 -8.77 -15.72
C GLU A 284 -0.04 -7.69 -16.62
N ARG A 285 0.82 -6.97 -17.33
CA ARG A 285 0.36 -5.98 -18.30
C ARG A 285 -0.59 -6.55 -19.36
N SER A 286 -0.39 -7.79 -19.75
CA SER A 286 -1.27 -8.52 -20.71
C SER A 286 -2.70 -8.70 -20.20
N GLN A 287 -2.92 -8.61 -18.88
CA GLN A 287 -4.23 -8.72 -18.24
C GLN A 287 -4.93 -7.36 -18.07
N VAL A 288 -4.28 -6.26 -18.48
CA VAL A 288 -4.81 -4.90 -18.35
C VAL A 288 -5.11 -4.34 -19.74
N VAL A 289 -6.38 -4.06 -20.01
CA VAL A 289 -6.85 -3.38 -21.23
C VAL A 289 -6.71 -1.88 -21.03
N CYS A 290 -5.83 -1.25 -21.78
CA CYS A 290 -5.73 0.21 -21.80
C CYS A 290 -6.59 0.79 -22.92
N VAL A 291 -7.69 1.47 -22.56
CA VAL A 291 -8.61 2.12 -23.50
C VAL A 291 -8.08 3.54 -23.77
N GLN A 292 -7.60 3.75 -24.98
CA GLN A 292 -7.00 5.02 -25.42
C GLN A 292 -7.82 5.69 -26.51
N GLY A 293 -7.95 7.02 -26.39
CA GLY A 293 -8.63 7.87 -27.38
C GLY A 293 -10.13 7.65 -27.47
N PRO A 294 -10.84 8.50 -28.20
CA PRO A 294 -12.28 8.43 -28.37
C PRO A 294 -12.69 7.19 -29.18
N GLY A 295 -13.94 6.79 -28.99
CA GLY A 295 -14.55 5.64 -29.67
C GLY A 295 -14.88 4.48 -28.76
N SER A 296 -15.39 3.39 -29.34
CA SER A 296 -15.84 2.22 -28.59
C SER A 296 -14.84 1.08 -28.66
N ARG A 297 -14.69 0.35 -27.56
CA ARG A 297 -13.90 -0.88 -27.45
C ARG A 297 -14.76 -1.95 -26.78
N LEU A 298 -14.70 -3.17 -27.31
CA LEU A 298 -15.36 -4.36 -26.76
C LEU A 298 -14.28 -5.35 -26.32
N PHE A 299 -14.39 -5.84 -25.11
CA PHE A 299 -13.46 -6.82 -24.55
C PHE A 299 -14.14 -7.69 -23.48
N SER A 300 -13.48 -8.76 -23.08
CA SER A 300 -13.95 -9.64 -22.02
C SER A 300 -13.12 -9.42 -20.76
N LEU A 301 -13.78 -9.41 -19.58
CA LEU A 301 -13.17 -9.36 -18.26
C LEU A 301 -13.47 -10.65 -17.50
N GLU A 302 -12.44 -11.33 -17.03
CA GLU A 302 -12.59 -12.42 -16.08
C GLU A 302 -12.86 -11.87 -14.68
N PRO A 303 -13.64 -12.57 -13.82
CA PRO A 303 -13.83 -12.16 -12.44
C PRO A 303 -12.49 -12.02 -11.71
N LEU A 304 -12.29 -10.88 -11.04
CA LEU A 304 -11.01 -10.51 -10.45
C LEU A 304 -10.51 -11.53 -9.43
N ALA A 305 -11.40 -12.06 -8.59
CA ALA A 305 -11.06 -13.03 -7.55
C ALA A 305 -10.95 -14.48 -8.06
N ALA A 306 -11.29 -14.76 -9.33
CA ALA A 306 -11.21 -16.12 -9.88
C ALA A 306 -9.75 -16.56 -10.06
N ALA A 307 -9.44 -17.78 -9.61
CA ALA A 307 -8.13 -18.36 -9.84
C ALA A 307 -7.84 -18.52 -11.36
N PRO A 308 -6.61 -18.28 -11.83
CA PRO A 308 -6.24 -18.57 -13.20
C PRO A 308 -6.41 -20.05 -13.52
N VAL A 309 -6.90 -20.35 -14.71
CA VAL A 309 -6.99 -21.73 -15.19
C VAL A 309 -5.57 -22.24 -15.49
N ALA A 310 -5.20 -23.38 -14.90
CA ALA A 310 -3.88 -23.96 -15.11
C ALA A 310 -3.65 -24.26 -16.61
N GLY A 311 -2.55 -23.73 -17.18
CA GLY A 311 -2.21 -23.90 -18.60
C GLY A 311 -3.07 -23.08 -19.57
N GLY A 312 -4.01 -22.27 -19.08
CA GLY A 312 -4.81 -21.35 -19.89
C GLY A 312 -4.08 -20.05 -20.22
N THR A 313 -4.55 -19.35 -21.24
CA THR A 313 -4.12 -17.96 -21.49
C THR A 313 -4.70 -17.05 -20.41
N LEU A 314 -3.88 -16.12 -19.92
CA LEU A 314 -4.34 -15.13 -18.94
C LEU A 314 -5.33 -14.17 -19.62
N GLY A 315 -6.59 -14.17 -19.17
CA GLY A 315 -7.61 -13.24 -19.63
C GLY A 315 -7.45 -11.85 -19.02
N ASN A 316 -8.14 -10.87 -19.60
CA ASN A 316 -8.16 -9.52 -19.04
C ASN A 316 -8.91 -9.52 -17.70
N ARG A 317 -8.38 -8.79 -16.73
CA ARG A 317 -9.00 -8.65 -15.41
C ARG A 317 -9.27 -7.19 -15.01
N LEU A 318 -8.64 -6.27 -15.71
CA LEU A 318 -8.76 -4.85 -15.47
C LEU A 318 -8.81 -4.12 -16.82
N ALA A 319 -9.73 -3.18 -16.97
CA ALA A 319 -9.68 -2.21 -18.04
C ALA A 319 -9.52 -0.81 -17.45
N VAL A 320 -8.73 0.05 -18.11
CA VAL A 320 -8.40 1.38 -17.62
C VAL A 320 -8.61 2.41 -18.71
N VAL A 321 -9.35 3.47 -18.38
CA VAL A 321 -9.50 4.69 -19.18
C VAL A 321 -8.78 5.81 -18.46
N ARG A 322 -7.74 6.38 -19.06
CA ARG A 322 -7.09 7.54 -18.46
C ARG A 322 -7.93 8.78 -18.70
N THR A 323 -8.39 9.45 -17.65
CA THR A 323 -9.29 10.60 -17.69
C THR A 323 -8.54 11.93 -17.46
N GLY A 324 -7.32 11.87 -16.97
CA GLY A 324 -6.47 13.03 -16.74
C GLY A 324 -5.02 12.68 -16.43
N PRO A 325 -4.17 13.68 -16.14
CA PRO A 325 -2.76 13.45 -15.79
C PRO A 325 -2.59 12.54 -14.55
N GLY A 326 -3.41 12.77 -13.52
CA GLY A 326 -3.39 12.06 -12.23
C GLY A 326 -4.63 11.21 -11.98
N THR A 327 -5.50 10.99 -12.98
CA THR A 327 -6.80 10.34 -12.81
C THR A 327 -7.08 9.27 -13.86
N ALA A 328 -7.76 8.21 -13.45
CA ALA A 328 -8.22 7.14 -14.34
C ALA A 328 -9.56 6.57 -13.85
N LEU A 329 -10.34 6.02 -14.80
CA LEU A 329 -11.40 5.07 -14.48
C LEU A 329 -10.82 3.67 -14.61
N ALA A 330 -11.10 2.84 -13.65
CA ALA A 330 -10.79 1.43 -13.63
C ALA A 330 -12.10 0.63 -13.66
N ILE A 331 -12.10 -0.46 -14.40
CA ILE A 331 -13.28 -1.29 -14.69
C ILE A 331 -12.86 -2.74 -14.53
N GLU A 332 -13.52 -3.49 -13.67
CA GLU A 332 -13.21 -4.88 -13.37
C GLU A 332 -14.48 -5.70 -13.16
N ALA A 333 -14.40 -7.01 -13.31
CA ALA A 333 -15.50 -7.89 -13.00
C ALA A 333 -15.36 -8.45 -11.57
N ARG A 334 -16.41 -8.32 -10.77
CA ARG A 334 -16.49 -8.90 -9.41
C ARG A 334 -17.45 -10.08 -9.43
N GLY A 335 -17.10 -11.13 -8.72
CA GLY A 335 -17.91 -12.35 -8.65
C GLY A 335 -17.76 -13.03 -7.29
N ALA A 336 -18.76 -13.81 -6.90
CA ALA A 336 -18.82 -14.52 -5.62
C ALA A 336 -17.82 -15.68 -5.51
N THR A 337 -16.51 -15.36 -5.65
CA THR A 337 -15.41 -16.32 -5.63
C THR A 337 -14.23 -15.80 -4.82
N GLY A 338 -13.33 -16.68 -4.40
CA GLY A 338 -12.09 -16.29 -3.72
C GLY A 338 -12.34 -15.52 -2.42
N ASN A 339 -11.77 -14.34 -2.32
CA ASN A 339 -11.98 -13.46 -1.15
C ASN A 339 -13.35 -12.76 -1.21
N ASP A 340 -13.99 -12.67 -2.39
CA ASP A 340 -15.31 -12.04 -2.61
C ASP A 340 -16.49 -12.99 -2.51
N ARG A 341 -16.32 -14.19 -1.97
CA ARG A 341 -17.38 -15.22 -1.92
C ARG A 341 -18.70 -14.75 -1.29
N ASP A 342 -18.63 -13.74 -0.43
CA ASP A 342 -19.77 -13.19 0.31
C ASP A 342 -20.32 -11.91 -0.34
N THR A 343 -19.85 -11.53 -1.54
CA THR A 343 -20.27 -10.31 -2.23
C THR A 343 -21.79 -10.22 -2.37
N CYS A 344 -22.32 -9.03 -2.19
CA CYS A 344 -23.76 -8.77 -2.31
C CYS A 344 -24.24 -8.92 -3.76
N LYS A 345 -23.50 -8.36 -4.70
CA LYS A 345 -23.84 -8.36 -6.12
C LYS A 345 -22.62 -8.68 -6.97
N GLU A 346 -22.77 -9.61 -7.90
CA GLU A 346 -21.79 -9.85 -8.97
C GLU A 346 -22.03 -8.88 -10.12
N GLY A 347 -20.98 -8.45 -10.79
CA GLY A 347 -21.10 -7.57 -11.95
C GLY A 347 -19.81 -6.88 -12.32
N VAL A 348 -19.92 -5.86 -13.17
CA VAL A 348 -18.82 -5.03 -13.60
C VAL A 348 -18.77 -3.79 -12.72
N LEU A 349 -17.74 -3.73 -11.88
CA LEU A 349 -17.48 -2.63 -10.96
C LEU A 349 -16.65 -1.54 -11.64
N ILE A 350 -17.02 -0.29 -11.43
CA ILE A 350 -16.34 0.88 -11.98
C ILE A 350 -15.90 1.76 -10.81
N TYR A 351 -14.67 2.27 -10.85
CA TYR A 351 -14.17 3.17 -9.83
C TYR A 351 -13.16 4.18 -10.40
N ARG A 352 -13.09 5.33 -9.75
CA ARG A 352 -12.10 6.36 -10.03
C ARG A 352 -10.84 6.12 -9.24
N VAL A 353 -9.70 6.39 -9.84
CA VAL A 353 -8.38 6.36 -9.20
C VAL A 353 -7.76 7.74 -9.30
N ARG A 354 -7.25 8.26 -8.18
CA ARG A 354 -6.55 9.54 -8.06
C ARG A 354 -5.19 9.31 -7.38
N ASN A 355 -4.11 9.48 -8.11
CA ASN A 355 -2.76 9.24 -7.60
C ASN A 355 -2.21 10.37 -6.69
N GLU A 356 -2.89 11.51 -6.65
CA GLU A 356 -2.54 12.67 -5.83
C GLU A 356 -3.28 12.70 -4.48
N ALA A 357 -4.37 11.94 -4.37
CA ALA A 357 -5.11 11.83 -3.12
C ALA A 357 -4.31 11.01 -2.09
N ALA A 358 -4.25 11.51 -0.88
CA ALA A 358 -3.60 10.81 0.22
C ALA A 358 -4.48 9.68 0.78
N SER A 359 -3.86 8.82 1.61
CA SER A 359 -4.56 7.79 2.38
C SER A 359 -5.72 8.40 3.17
N GLY A 360 -6.93 7.83 3.06
CA GLY A 360 -8.15 8.34 3.70
C GLY A 360 -8.82 9.53 3.01
N GLU A 361 -8.29 10.02 1.89
CA GLU A 361 -8.83 11.16 1.13
C GLU A 361 -9.47 10.75 -0.22
N GLY A 362 -9.91 9.51 -0.33
CA GLY A 362 -10.54 8.95 -1.52
C GLY A 362 -9.58 8.76 -2.69
N PRO A 363 -8.43 8.08 -2.50
CA PRO A 363 -7.54 7.74 -3.62
C PRO A 363 -8.21 6.77 -4.61
N ILE A 364 -9.20 6.01 -4.15
CA ILE A 364 -10.16 5.27 -4.97
C ILE A 364 -11.58 5.61 -4.50
N GLU A 365 -12.48 5.80 -5.47
CA GLU A 365 -13.91 5.99 -5.22
C GLU A 365 -14.71 5.12 -6.17
N VAL A 366 -15.60 4.28 -5.63
CA VAL A 366 -16.53 3.46 -6.42
C VAL A 366 -17.57 4.37 -7.10
N VAL A 367 -17.81 4.13 -8.37
CA VAL A 367 -18.88 4.78 -9.11
C VAL A 367 -20.11 3.88 -8.99
N ASP A 368 -21.08 4.34 -8.23
CA ASP A 368 -22.33 3.62 -8.03
C ASP A 368 -23.17 3.61 -9.32
N ALA A 369 -23.44 2.42 -9.85
CA ALA A 369 -24.32 2.27 -11.02
C ALA A 369 -25.81 2.32 -10.65
N HIS A 370 -26.13 2.24 -9.37
CA HIS A 370 -27.50 2.14 -8.85
C HIS A 370 -27.79 3.15 -7.73
N PRO A 371 -27.56 4.47 -7.91
CA PRO A 371 -27.47 5.48 -6.85
C PRO A 371 -28.81 5.74 -6.11
N ARG A 372 -29.84 4.97 -6.39
CA ARG A 372 -31.17 5.06 -5.74
C ARG A 372 -31.61 3.74 -5.11
N THR A 373 -30.73 2.78 -5.03
CA THR A 373 -30.96 1.49 -4.41
C THR A 373 -29.88 1.20 -3.37
N GLU A 374 -30.17 0.26 -2.52
CA GLU A 374 -29.30 -0.19 -1.45
C GLU A 374 -29.52 -1.69 -1.28
N ALA A 375 -28.47 -2.41 -0.95
CA ALA A 375 -28.53 -3.86 -0.85
C ALA A 375 -27.80 -4.39 0.38
N CYS A 376 -28.10 -5.63 0.78
CA CYS A 376 -27.46 -6.35 1.87
C CYS A 376 -27.40 -5.57 3.20
N TRP A 377 -28.48 -4.90 3.57
CA TRP A 377 -28.63 -4.05 4.75
C TRP A 377 -28.20 -4.67 6.08
N ASP A 378 -28.32 -5.98 6.19
CA ASP A 378 -28.00 -6.74 7.40
C ASP A 378 -26.53 -7.19 7.47
N ARG A 379 -25.73 -6.97 6.39
CA ARG A 379 -24.38 -7.51 6.29
C ARG A 379 -23.35 -6.55 5.69
N SER A 380 -23.78 -5.66 4.78
CA SER A 380 -22.90 -4.67 4.14
C SER A 380 -22.45 -3.61 5.14
N VAL A 381 -21.20 -3.21 5.03
CA VAL A 381 -20.67 -2.06 5.80
C VAL A 381 -21.22 -0.73 5.29
N TYR A 382 -21.61 -0.69 3.99
CA TYR A 382 -22.22 0.49 3.37
C TYR A 382 -23.23 0.08 2.29
N PRO A 383 -24.50 -0.20 2.65
CA PRO A 383 -25.53 -0.69 1.74
C PRO A 383 -25.72 0.11 0.44
N PRO A 384 -25.54 1.45 0.41
CA PRO A 384 -25.65 2.22 -0.83
C PRO A 384 -24.67 1.82 -1.93
N LEU A 385 -23.51 1.26 -1.61
CA LEU A 385 -22.52 0.78 -2.58
C LEU A 385 -22.49 -0.74 -2.75
N ALA A 386 -23.31 -1.48 -1.99
CA ALA A 386 -23.27 -2.94 -2.01
C ALA A 386 -23.76 -3.53 -3.35
N ASP A 387 -24.59 -2.81 -4.11
CA ASP A 387 -25.08 -3.19 -5.43
C ASP A 387 -24.53 -2.31 -6.58
N ALA A 388 -23.43 -1.58 -6.33
CA ALA A 388 -22.79 -0.72 -7.32
C ALA A 388 -22.41 -1.37 -8.67
N PRO A 389 -22.05 -2.70 -8.78
CA PRO A 389 -21.68 -3.28 -10.06
C PRO A 389 -22.81 -3.34 -11.07
N LEU A 390 -22.49 -3.08 -12.35
CA LEU A 390 -23.40 -3.27 -13.50
C LEU A 390 -23.66 -4.75 -13.77
N GLY A 391 -24.93 -5.12 -13.95
CA GLY A 391 -25.37 -6.41 -14.46
C GLY A 391 -25.41 -6.48 -15.98
N VAL A 392 -25.73 -7.67 -16.52
CA VAL A 392 -25.89 -7.88 -17.99
C VAL A 392 -27.06 -7.02 -18.50
N GLY A 393 -26.84 -6.33 -19.61
CA GLY A 393 -27.81 -5.41 -20.24
C GLY A 393 -27.83 -4.01 -19.63
N GLU A 394 -27.12 -3.78 -18.52
CA GLU A 394 -27.05 -2.46 -17.87
C GLU A 394 -25.96 -1.57 -18.50
N THR A 395 -26.17 -0.28 -18.36
CA THR A 395 -25.28 0.76 -18.90
C THR A 395 -25.16 1.90 -17.91
N LEU A 396 -23.93 2.38 -17.72
CA LEU A 396 -23.62 3.60 -16.96
C LEU A 396 -22.88 4.59 -17.84
N THR A 397 -23.23 5.87 -17.75
CA THR A 397 -22.41 6.97 -18.26
C THR A 397 -21.84 7.72 -17.06
N VAL A 398 -20.52 7.73 -16.96
CA VAL A 398 -19.81 8.43 -15.87
C VAL A 398 -19.92 9.93 -16.08
N ALA A 399 -20.44 10.64 -15.09
CA ALA A 399 -20.88 12.02 -15.26
C ALA A 399 -19.75 13.00 -15.62
N ASP A 400 -18.55 12.84 -15.05
CA ASP A 400 -17.48 13.84 -15.13
C ASP A 400 -16.70 13.79 -16.46
N ASP A 401 -16.59 12.61 -17.06
CA ASP A 401 -15.79 12.40 -18.28
C ASP A 401 -16.59 11.87 -19.46
N GLY A 402 -17.88 11.57 -19.24
CA GLY A 402 -18.78 11.07 -20.28
C GLY A 402 -18.47 9.65 -20.78
N THR A 403 -17.54 8.95 -20.15
CA THR A 403 -17.23 7.55 -20.47
C THR A 403 -18.46 6.69 -20.22
N ARG A 404 -18.89 5.95 -21.24
CA ARG A 404 -20.01 5.02 -21.15
C ARG A 404 -19.51 3.59 -21.06
N VAL A 405 -19.97 2.87 -20.06
CA VAL A 405 -19.71 1.44 -19.83
C VAL A 405 -21.00 0.66 -19.97
N GLU A 406 -21.00 -0.36 -20.81
CA GLU A 406 -22.14 -1.22 -21.11
C GLU A 406 -21.74 -2.68 -20.93
N VAL A 407 -22.49 -3.44 -20.17
CA VAL A 407 -22.29 -4.88 -19.97
C VAL A 407 -23.19 -5.62 -20.96
N ALA A 408 -22.57 -6.18 -22.00
CA ALA A 408 -23.30 -6.80 -23.09
C ALA A 408 -23.72 -8.25 -22.79
N ASP A 409 -22.86 -9.02 -22.12
CA ASP A 409 -23.09 -10.44 -21.87
C ASP A 409 -22.21 -10.97 -20.74
N ARG A 410 -22.57 -12.15 -20.22
CA ARG A 410 -21.76 -12.97 -19.32
C ARG A 410 -21.63 -14.37 -19.88
N THR A 411 -20.42 -14.81 -20.17
CA THR A 411 -20.18 -16.15 -20.73
C THR A 411 -20.47 -17.25 -19.71
N ALA A 412 -20.69 -18.49 -20.18
CA ALA A 412 -20.87 -19.64 -19.31
C ALA A 412 -19.63 -19.93 -18.43
N ALA A 413 -18.44 -19.48 -18.84
CA ALA A 413 -17.21 -19.55 -18.08
C ALA A 413 -17.07 -18.44 -17.02
N GLY A 414 -18.05 -17.53 -16.93
CA GLY A 414 -18.12 -16.47 -15.94
C GLY A 414 -17.45 -15.15 -16.36
N ALA A 415 -16.86 -15.06 -17.54
CA ALA A 415 -16.29 -13.82 -18.04
C ALA A 415 -17.38 -12.85 -18.51
N TRP A 416 -17.16 -11.56 -18.32
CA TRP A 416 -18.10 -10.48 -18.64
C TRP A 416 -17.66 -9.76 -19.90
N THR A 417 -18.58 -9.62 -20.88
CA THR A 417 -18.35 -8.86 -22.10
C THR A 417 -18.73 -7.40 -21.87
N VAL A 418 -17.73 -6.52 -21.95
CA VAL A 418 -17.87 -5.11 -21.62
C VAL A 418 -17.53 -4.25 -22.82
N LYS A 419 -18.39 -3.27 -23.11
CA LYS A 419 -18.16 -2.24 -24.10
C LYS A 419 -17.93 -0.90 -23.40
N VAL A 420 -16.76 -0.31 -23.67
CA VAL A 420 -16.40 1.00 -23.15
C VAL A 420 -16.37 1.99 -24.32
N THR A 421 -17.07 3.10 -24.18
CA THR A 421 -17.12 4.19 -25.16
C THR A 421 -16.60 5.46 -24.53
N VAL A 422 -15.50 5.99 -25.04
CA VAL A 422 -14.90 7.25 -24.63
C VAL A 422 -15.35 8.35 -25.58
N PRO A 423 -15.94 9.46 -25.10
CA PRO A 423 -16.37 10.55 -25.96
C PRO A 423 -15.16 11.26 -26.59
N PRO A 424 -15.35 11.99 -27.70
CA PRO A 424 -14.33 12.93 -28.17
C PRO A 424 -14.10 14.02 -27.12
N PRO A 425 -12.88 14.59 -27.06
CA PRO A 425 -12.64 15.73 -26.20
C PRO A 425 -13.64 16.87 -26.49
N SER A 426 -14.18 17.45 -25.46
CA SER A 426 -14.99 18.66 -25.60
C SER A 426 -14.12 19.77 -26.19
N LEU A 427 -14.59 20.38 -27.28
CA LEU A 427 -13.94 21.49 -27.99
C LEU A 427 -13.93 22.76 -27.11
#